data_8396e75b9ca8bd5adb0e2374a1716e9c
#
_entry.id   8396e75b9ca8bd5adb0e2374a1716e9c
#
_cell.length_a   1.000
_cell.length_b   1.000
_cell.length_c   1.000
_cell.angle_alpha   90.00
_cell.angle_beta   90.00
_cell.angle_gamma   90.00
#
_symmetry.space_group_name_H-M   'P 1'
#
loop_
_entity.id
_entity.type
_entity.pdbx_description
1 polymer ?
#
loop_
_entity_poly.entity_id
_entity_poly.type
_entity_poly.pdbx_seq_one_letter_code
_entity_poly.pdbx_strand_id
1 'polypeptide(L)'
;HSRLRAANAWDISMSDKPDIIYTKVDEAPELASASFLPIIRAFAKPAGITFGTKDISLAGRILAQLPDRLPADKRQPDDLAELGELVTTPEANVIKLPNISASIPQLTAAIEELQGQGYPIPDYPEDPKTDEEKAIRAAYDRVKGSAVNPVLREGNSDRRAPRAVKEYAKKNPHSMGEWKADSKTHVASMSGGDYFSNEKSTKITDAQAGDAVIQFVAEDGTVTVMKEKTSLQAGEVVDATFMSAAKLRSFLAEQIRDAKAKGVLFSLHLKATMMKVSDPVLFGHAVSVFLADVFDKHGPTLRKIGVNPDNGIGEMEEKIAELPAAERDAIKADLKAAFEKQPPMYMV
;
A
#
# COMPACT_ATOMS: atom_id res chain seq x y z
N HIS A 1 -35.70 -2.55 -2.17
CA HIS A 1 -36.40 -3.13 -3.32
C HIS A 1 -36.86 -2.10 -4.30
N SER A 2 -36.29 -1.89 -5.34
CA SER A 2 -36.70 -1.16 -6.53
C SER A 2 -36.12 0.25 -6.69
N ARG A 3 -35.27 0.31 -7.73
CA ARG A 3 -35.10 1.45 -8.60
C ARG A 3 -34.46 2.71 -8.02
N LEU A 4 -33.15 2.71 -7.93
CA LEU A 4 -32.38 3.90 -8.27
C LEU A 4 -31.66 3.63 -9.60
N ARG A 5 -32.43 3.67 -10.68
CA ARG A 5 -31.87 4.10 -11.97
C ARG A 5 -31.69 5.62 -11.83
N ALA A 6 -30.60 6.06 -11.27
CA ALA A 6 -30.14 7.42 -11.46
C ALA A 6 -29.70 7.53 -12.90
N ALA A 7 -30.47 8.27 -13.67
CA ALA A 7 -30.16 8.65 -15.05
C ALA A 7 -28.73 9.20 -15.11
N ASN A 8 -27.99 8.78 -16.11
CA ASN A 8 -26.69 9.31 -16.51
C ASN A 8 -26.76 10.82 -16.77
N ALA A 9 -26.60 11.61 -15.70
CA ALA A 9 -26.43 13.06 -15.79
C ALA A 9 -24.96 13.46 -15.99
N TRP A 10 -24.18 12.56 -16.62
CA TRP A 10 -22.73 12.72 -16.79
C TRP A 10 -22.31 12.99 -18.24
N ASP A 11 -23.26 13.17 -19.14
CA ASP A 11 -22.99 13.58 -20.51
C ASP A 11 -22.68 15.08 -20.58
N ILE A 12 -21.39 15.41 -20.42
CA ILE A 12 -20.87 16.70 -20.87
C ILE A 12 -20.25 16.46 -22.23
N SER A 13 -20.75 17.16 -23.23
CA SER A 13 -20.28 17.19 -24.60
C SER A 13 -18.74 17.27 -24.65
N MET A 14 -18.13 16.36 -25.41
CA MET A 14 -16.67 16.18 -25.55
C MET A 14 -16.00 17.29 -26.39
N SER A 15 -16.44 18.53 -26.37
CA SER A 15 -15.84 19.60 -27.16
C SER A 15 -15.10 20.68 -26.37
N ASP A 16 -15.32 20.80 -25.06
CA ASP A 16 -14.62 21.81 -24.25
C ASP A 16 -13.85 21.13 -23.10
N LYS A 17 -12.53 21.36 -23.10
CA LYS A 17 -11.63 20.94 -22.01
C LYS A 17 -12.13 21.58 -20.70
N PRO A 18 -12.41 20.80 -19.64
CA PRO A 18 -12.92 21.36 -18.40
C PRO A 18 -11.85 22.20 -17.70
N ASP A 19 -12.28 23.28 -17.00
CA ASP A 19 -11.38 24.15 -16.25
C ASP A 19 -10.77 23.43 -15.06
N ILE A 20 -11.54 22.52 -14.44
CA ILE A 20 -11.10 21.74 -13.27
C ILE A 20 -11.48 20.28 -13.48
N ILE A 21 -10.55 19.37 -13.20
CA ILE A 21 -10.80 17.93 -13.16
C ILE A 21 -10.95 17.49 -11.71
N TYR A 22 -12.04 16.77 -11.44
CA TYR A 22 -12.33 16.17 -10.15
C TYR A 22 -12.18 14.65 -10.26
N THR A 23 -11.35 14.04 -9.43
CA THR A 23 -11.10 12.60 -9.54
C THR A 23 -12.18 11.78 -8.85
N LYS A 24 -12.60 10.67 -9.49
CA LYS A 24 -13.36 9.59 -8.87
C LYS A 24 -12.37 8.60 -8.26
N VAL A 25 -12.69 8.13 -7.08
CA VAL A 25 -11.84 7.25 -6.26
C VAL A 25 -12.69 6.15 -5.62
N ASP A 26 -12.13 5.39 -4.68
CA ASP A 26 -12.80 4.25 -4.06
C ASP A 26 -13.49 4.60 -2.73
N GLU A 27 -14.48 3.79 -2.32
CA GLU A 27 -15.09 3.74 -0.98
C GLU A 27 -15.61 5.09 -0.44
N ALA A 28 -15.26 5.41 0.82
CA ALA A 28 -15.69 6.63 1.48
C ALA A 28 -15.30 7.93 0.75
N PRO A 29 -14.12 8.06 0.14
CA PRO A 29 -13.81 9.17 -0.77
C PRO A 29 -14.72 9.26 -1.98
N GLU A 30 -15.17 8.14 -2.56
CA GLU A 30 -16.17 8.18 -3.67
C GLU A 30 -17.51 8.72 -3.19
N LEU A 31 -17.96 8.35 -1.99
CA LEU A 31 -19.16 8.92 -1.40
C LEU A 31 -19.04 10.44 -1.22
N ALA A 32 -17.86 10.93 -0.80
CA ALA A 32 -17.56 12.35 -0.74
C ALA A 32 -17.61 13.01 -2.11
N SER A 33 -17.07 12.37 -3.18
CA SER A 33 -17.16 12.87 -4.56
C SER A 33 -18.61 13.02 -5.01
N ALA A 34 -19.42 11.99 -4.80
CA ALA A 34 -20.83 11.98 -5.18
C ALA A 34 -21.65 13.07 -4.46
N SER A 35 -21.28 13.38 -3.20
CA SER A 35 -21.96 14.39 -2.38
C SER A 35 -21.51 15.82 -2.70
N PHE A 36 -20.21 16.05 -2.82
CA PHE A 36 -19.63 17.39 -2.94
C PHE A 36 -19.60 17.93 -4.35
N LEU A 37 -19.37 17.11 -5.35
CA LEU A 37 -19.21 17.59 -6.72
C LEU A 37 -20.42 18.36 -7.26
N PRO A 38 -21.68 17.93 -7.01
CA PRO A 38 -22.85 18.73 -7.42
C PRO A 38 -22.90 20.11 -6.75
N ILE A 39 -22.49 20.20 -5.49
CA ILE A 39 -22.45 21.45 -4.72
C ILE A 39 -21.39 22.39 -5.30
N ILE A 40 -20.18 21.86 -5.55
CA ILE A 40 -19.08 22.63 -6.16
C ILE A 40 -19.46 23.13 -7.52
N ARG A 41 -20.08 22.28 -8.37
CA ARG A 41 -20.57 22.68 -9.69
C ARG A 41 -21.60 23.81 -9.63
N ALA A 42 -22.57 23.68 -8.73
CA ALA A 42 -23.58 24.73 -8.53
C ALA A 42 -22.98 26.04 -8.08
N PHE A 43 -22.00 25.99 -7.17
CA PHE A 43 -21.30 27.17 -6.64
C PHE A 43 -20.41 27.84 -7.69
N ALA A 44 -19.73 27.09 -8.52
CA ALA A 44 -18.80 27.61 -9.53
C ALA A 44 -19.50 28.04 -10.85
N LYS A 45 -20.71 27.53 -11.11
CA LYS A 45 -21.47 27.83 -12.33
C LYS A 45 -21.63 29.33 -12.64
N PRO A 46 -21.95 30.21 -11.66
CA PRO A 46 -22.05 31.66 -11.94
C PRO A 46 -20.74 32.31 -12.40
N ALA A 47 -19.60 31.71 -12.08
CA ALA A 47 -18.28 32.16 -12.54
C ALA A 47 -17.86 31.56 -13.90
N GLY A 48 -18.74 30.74 -14.51
CA GLY A 48 -18.47 30.08 -15.78
C GLY A 48 -17.45 28.94 -15.70
N ILE A 49 -17.09 28.49 -14.49
CA ILE A 49 -16.10 27.43 -14.29
C ILE A 49 -16.75 26.06 -14.51
N THR A 50 -16.11 25.24 -15.35
CA THR A 50 -16.55 23.89 -15.72
C THR A 50 -15.75 22.81 -15.01
N PHE A 51 -16.42 21.67 -14.70
CA PHE A 51 -15.80 20.52 -14.05
C PHE A 51 -15.95 19.26 -14.89
N GLY A 52 -14.82 18.62 -15.19
CA GLY A 52 -14.75 17.25 -15.69
C GLY A 52 -14.45 16.25 -14.58
N THR A 53 -14.59 14.97 -14.89
CA THR A 53 -14.23 13.88 -13.98
C THR A 53 -13.29 12.91 -14.65
N LYS A 54 -12.35 12.36 -13.89
CA LYS A 54 -11.44 11.28 -14.27
C LYS A 54 -11.46 10.19 -13.22
N ASP A 55 -11.63 8.94 -13.67
CA ASP A 55 -11.77 7.79 -12.78
C ASP A 55 -10.43 7.15 -12.49
N ILE A 56 -9.92 7.35 -11.27
CA ILE A 56 -8.70 6.73 -10.76
C ILE A 56 -8.99 5.69 -9.67
N SER A 57 -10.22 5.23 -9.56
CA SER A 57 -10.60 4.11 -8.69
C SER A 57 -9.85 2.83 -9.07
N LEU A 58 -9.76 1.88 -8.14
CA LEU A 58 -9.12 0.59 -8.42
C LEU A 58 -9.85 -0.13 -9.56
N ALA A 59 -11.19 -0.13 -9.55
CA ALA A 59 -12.00 -0.73 -10.59
C ALA A 59 -11.76 -0.07 -11.96
N GLY A 60 -11.79 1.26 -12.04
CA GLY A 60 -11.52 1.99 -13.29
C GLY A 60 -10.14 1.69 -13.85
N ARG A 61 -9.12 1.66 -12.99
CA ARG A 61 -7.74 1.33 -13.38
C ARG A 61 -7.58 -0.12 -13.84
N ILE A 62 -8.24 -1.09 -13.19
CA ILE A 62 -8.27 -2.49 -13.62
C ILE A 62 -8.82 -2.60 -15.05
N LEU A 63 -9.98 -2.02 -15.30
CA LEU A 63 -10.63 -2.08 -16.61
C LEU A 63 -9.80 -1.40 -17.70
N ALA A 64 -9.17 -0.27 -17.40
CA ALA A 64 -8.31 0.45 -18.32
C ALA A 64 -7.06 -0.35 -18.76
N GLN A 65 -6.57 -1.28 -17.92
CA GLN A 65 -5.40 -2.11 -18.25
C GLN A 65 -5.74 -3.35 -19.10
N LEU A 66 -7.02 -3.66 -19.31
CA LEU A 66 -7.48 -4.86 -20.02
C LEU A 66 -8.47 -4.54 -21.17
N PRO A 67 -8.23 -3.50 -22.01
CA PRO A 67 -9.19 -3.05 -23.02
C PRO A 67 -9.53 -4.14 -24.05
N ASP A 68 -8.58 -5.02 -24.36
CA ASP A 68 -8.75 -6.10 -25.34
C ASP A 68 -9.64 -7.25 -24.83
N ARG A 69 -9.85 -7.32 -23.54
CA ARG A 69 -10.76 -8.30 -22.90
C ARG A 69 -12.18 -7.79 -22.79
N LEU A 70 -12.39 -6.49 -22.99
CA LEU A 70 -13.67 -5.85 -22.77
C LEU A 70 -14.42 -5.61 -24.08
N PRO A 71 -15.75 -5.86 -24.13
CA PRO A 71 -16.61 -5.38 -25.18
C PRO A 71 -16.48 -3.86 -25.34
N ALA A 72 -16.68 -3.36 -26.55
CA ALA A 72 -16.46 -1.94 -26.88
C ALA A 72 -17.24 -0.97 -25.98
N ASP A 73 -18.46 -1.36 -25.58
CA ASP A 73 -19.36 -0.59 -24.71
C ASP A 73 -18.97 -0.62 -23.22
N LYS A 74 -18.04 -1.51 -22.84
CA LYS A 74 -17.53 -1.64 -21.47
C LYS A 74 -16.08 -1.16 -21.29
N ARG A 75 -15.44 -0.73 -22.37
CA ARG A 75 -14.06 -0.21 -22.31
C ARG A 75 -13.99 1.08 -21.52
N GLN A 76 -12.95 1.22 -20.72
CA GLN A 76 -12.65 2.43 -19.94
C GLN A 76 -11.37 3.08 -20.47
N PRO A 77 -11.31 4.42 -20.54
CA PRO A 77 -10.07 5.13 -20.83
C PRO A 77 -9.05 4.95 -19.69
N ASP A 78 -7.78 5.08 -20.00
CA ASP A 78 -6.74 5.14 -18.96
C ASP A 78 -6.64 6.56 -18.40
N ASP A 79 -7.62 6.92 -17.58
CA ASP A 79 -7.73 8.25 -16.98
C ASP A 79 -6.52 8.60 -16.10
N LEU A 80 -5.84 7.61 -15.50
CA LEU A 80 -4.63 7.85 -14.73
C LEU A 80 -3.47 8.25 -15.63
N ALA A 81 -3.29 7.60 -16.78
CA ALA A 81 -2.25 7.96 -17.73
C ALA A 81 -2.49 9.38 -18.30
N GLU A 82 -3.73 9.70 -18.70
CA GLU A 82 -4.09 11.04 -19.17
C GLU A 82 -3.83 12.13 -18.10
N LEU A 83 -4.18 11.86 -16.85
CA LEU A 83 -3.87 12.76 -15.75
C LEU A 83 -2.36 12.90 -15.53
N GLY A 84 -1.60 11.82 -15.69
CA GLY A 84 -0.14 11.84 -15.58
C GLY A 84 0.51 12.77 -16.58
N GLU A 85 0.01 12.81 -17.82
CA GLU A 85 0.45 13.77 -18.84
C GLU A 85 0.00 15.19 -18.51
N LEU A 86 -1.26 15.36 -18.13
CA LEU A 86 -1.83 16.67 -17.84
C LEU A 86 -1.12 17.37 -16.69
N VAL A 87 -0.80 16.68 -15.58
CA VAL A 87 -0.20 17.30 -14.39
C VAL A 87 1.22 17.82 -14.61
N THR A 88 1.83 17.46 -15.73
CA THR A 88 3.13 18.03 -16.16
C THR A 88 2.99 19.36 -16.90
N THR A 89 1.77 19.80 -17.19
CA THR A 89 1.48 21.01 -17.96
C THR A 89 1.00 22.16 -17.07
N PRO A 90 1.19 23.41 -17.47
CA PRO A 90 0.70 24.57 -16.72
C PRO A 90 -0.85 24.65 -16.61
N GLU A 91 -1.55 24.01 -17.51
CA GLU A 91 -3.02 23.98 -17.57
C GLU A 91 -3.63 23.01 -16.56
N ALA A 92 -2.80 22.23 -15.88
CA ALA A 92 -3.28 21.26 -14.91
C ALA A 92 -4.00 21.92 -13.73
N ASN A 93 -5.28 21.60 -13.57
CA ASN A 93 -6.08 22.00 -12.43
C ASN A 93 -6.92 20.81 -11.96
N VAL A 94 -6.36 20.04 -11.04
CA VAL A 94 -6.90 18.74 -10.63
C VAL A 94 -7.20 18.74 -9.14
N ILE A 95 -8.45 18.48 -8.78
CA ILE A 95 -8.85 18.15 -7.41
C ILE A 95 -8.77 16.63 -7.26
N LYS A 96 -7.62 16.17 -6.78
CA LYS A 96 -7.38 14.76 -6.54
C LYS A 96 -7.83 14.38 -5.13
N LEU A 97 -8.83 13.52 -5.06
CA LEU A 97 -9.24 12.92 -3.80
C LEU A 97 -8.25 11.82 -3.34
N PRO A 98 -8.22 11.52 -2.04
CA PRO A 98 -7.47 10.38 -1.53
C PRO A 98 -7.92 9.08 -2.21
N ASN A 99 -6.97 8.22 -2.55
CA ASN A 99 -7.22 6.89 -3.08
C ASN A 99 -6.54 5.84 -2.21
N ILE A 100 -7.03 4.60 -2.25
CA ILE A 100 -6.43 3.49 -1.52
C ILE A 100 -5.17 2.98 -2.22
N SER A 101 -4.25 2.42 -1.43
CA SER A 101 -3.15 1.58 -1.92
C SER A 101 -3.64 0.14 -1.93
N ALA A 102 -3.90 -0.40 -3.13
CA ALA A 102 -4.49 -1.73 -3.26
C ALA A 102 -3.48 -2.84 -2.93
N SER A 103 -3.73 -3.59 -1.87
CA SER A 103 -3.07 -4.86 -1.60
C SER A 103 -3.56 -5.96 -2.56
N ILE A 104 -2.88 -7.11 -2.61
CA ILE A 104 -3.33 -8.24 -3.44
C ILE A 104 -4.74 -8.70 -3.06
N PRO A 105 -5.11 -8.88 -1.77
CA PRO A 105 -6.48 -9.23 -1.40
C PRO A 105 -7.52 -8.21 -1.88
N GLN A 106 -7.23 -6.91 -1.76
CA GLN A 106 -8.13 -5.86 -2.26
C GLN A 106 -8.25 -5.89 -3.79
N LEU A 107 -7.14 -6.14 -4.49
CA LEU A 107 -7.13 -6.30 -5.94
C LEU A 107 -7.98 -7.51 -6.37
N THR A 108 -7.81 -8.66 -5.71
CA THR A 108 -8.58 -9.88 -5.99
C THR A 108 -10.07 -9.66 -5.75
N ALA A 109 -10.42 -9.06 -4.61
CA ALA A 109 -11.83 -8.74 -4.30
C ALA A 109 -12.45 -7.80 -5.35
N ALA A 110 -11.71 -6.79 -5.82
CA ALA A 110 -12.18 -5.90 -6.88
C ALA A 110 -12.36 -6.62 -8.23
N ILE A 111 -11.50 -7.57 -8.56
CA ILE A 111 -11.62 -8.41 -9.76
C ILE A 111 -12.90 -9.27 -9.67
N GLU A 112 -13.12 -9.95 -8.54
CA GLU A 112 -14.30 -10.78 -8.30
C GLU A 112 -15.60 -9.95 -8.38
N GLU A 113 -15.61 -8.75 -7.81
CA GLU A 113 -16.74 -7.83 -7.89
C GLU A 113 -17.03 -7.43 -9.34
N LEU A 114 -16.02 -7.07 -10.12
CA LEU A 114 -16.17 -6.71 -11.53
C LEU A 114 -16.66 -7.90 -12.37
N GLN A 115 -16.15 -9.12 -12.11
CA GLN A 115 -16.63 -10.34 -12.73
C GLN A 115 -18.10 -10.60 -12.40
N GLY A 116 -18.50 -10.41 -11.15
CA GLY A 116 -19.90 -10.49 -10.69
C GLY A 116 -20.81 -9.46 -11.37
N GLN A 117 -20.27 -8.31 -11.77
CA GLN A 117 -20.96 -7.28 -12.58
C GLN A 117 -20.96 -7.59 -14.09
N GLY A 118 -20.40 -8.73 -14.50
CA GLY A 118 -20.38 -9.20 -15.88
C GLY A 118 -19.28 -8.60 -16.75
N TYR A 119 -18.17 -8.16 -16.14
CA TYR A 119 -16.95 -7.82 -16.87
C TYR A 119 -16.14 -9.10 -17.14
N PRO A 120 -15.80 -9.43 -18.41
CA PRO A 120 -15.08 -10.65 -18.76
C PRO A 120 -13.56 -10.48 -18.55
N ILE A 121 -13.13 -10.16 -17.35
CA ILE A 121 -11.74 -10.03 -16.98
C ILE A 121 -11.25 -11.32 -16.30
N PRO A 122 -9.96 -11.72 -16.51
CA PRO A 122 -9.40 -12.91 -15.90
C PRO A 122 -9.10 -12.74 -14.40
N ASP A 123 -8.96 -13.86 -13.70
CA ASP A 123 -8.45 -13.88 -12.33
C ASP A 123 -7.02 -13.34 -12.26
N TYR A 124 -6.61 -12.90 -11.05
CA TYR A 124 -5.22 -12.55 -10.79
C TYR A 124 -4.34 -13.80 -10.73
N PRO A 125 -3.38 -13.98 -11.66
CA PRO A 125 -2.53 -15.18 -11.65
C PRO A 125 -1.44 -15.06 -10.59
N GLU A 126 -1.57 -15.80 -9.50
CA GLU A 126 -0.56 -15.80 -8.42
C GLU A 126 0.78 -16.40 -8.85
N ASP A 127 0.77 -17.43 -9.68
CA ASP A 127 1.96 -18.11 -10.18
C ASP A 127 1.85 -18.32 -11.72
N PRO A 128 2.09 -17.26 -12.50
CA PRO A 128 1.87 -17.27 -13.94
C PRO A 128 2.86 -18.21 -14.65
N LYS A 129 2.35 -19.19 -15.39
CA LYS A 129 3.13 -20.19 -16.13
C LYS A 129 3.25 -19.87 -17.63
N THR A 130 2.18 -19.38 -18.22
CA THR A 130 2.10 -19.05 -19.65
C THR A 130 2.44 -17.58 -19.89
N ASP A 131 2.79 -17.24 -21.13
CA ASP A 131 3.05 -15.84 -21.50
C ASP A 131 1.78 -14.97 -21.42
N GLU A 132 0.60 -15.59 -21.64
CA GLU A 132 -0.68 -14.92 -21.43
C GLU A 132 -0.89 -14.59 -19.96
N GLU A 133 -0.69 -15.52 -19.04
CA GLU A 133 -0.81 -15.29 -17.61
C GLU A 133 0.20 -14.25 -17.11
N LYS A 134 1.42 -14.26 -17.64
CA LYS A 134 2.44 -13.24 -17.33
C LYS A 134 1.99 -11.84 -17.79
N ALA A 135 1.37 -11.74 -18.97
CA ALA A 135 0.84 -10.48 -19.48
C ALA A 135 -0.32 -9.96 -18.63
N ILE A 136 -1.23 -10.85 -18.22
CA ILE A 136 -2.34 -10.53 -17.30
C ILE A 136 -1.77 -10.08 -15.94
N ARG A 137 -0.82 -10.82 -15.38
CA ARG A 137 -0.14 -10.46 -14.14
C ARG A 137 0.48 -9.07 -14.23
N ALA A 138 1.20 -8.77 -15.32
CA ALA A 138 1.82 -7.48 -15.53
C ALA A 138 0.80 -6.34 -15.65
N ALA A 139 -0.37 -6.59 -16.24
CA ALA A 139 -1.47 -5.63 -16.29
C ALA A 139 -1.98 -5.29 -14.88
N TYR A 140 -2.26 -6.29 -14.07
CA TYR A 140 -2.71 -6.10 -12.69
C TYR A 140 -1.64 -5.49 -11.78
N ASP A 141 -0.37 -5.85 -11.98
CA ASP A 141 0.74 -5.31 -11.20
C ASP A 141 0.93 -3.80 -11.39
N ARG A 142 0.47 -3.24 -12.53
CA ARG A 142 0.46 -1.77 -12.75
C ARG A 142 -0.55 -1.03 -11.89
N VAL A 143 -1.60 -1.68 -11.41
CA VAL A 143 -2.67 -1.03 -10.63
C VAL A 143 -2.62 -1.32 -9.14
N LYS A 144 -1.83 -2.28 -8.69
CA LYS A 144 -1.68 -2.59 -7.28
C LYS A 144 -0.79 -1.58 -6.53
N GLY A 145 -0.86 -1.60 -5.19
CA GLY A 145 -0.09 -0.71 -4.34
C GLY A 145 -0.48 0.76 -4.51
N SER A 146 0.50 1.64 -4.40
CA SER A 146 0.32 3.10 -4.51
C SER A 146 0.49 3.62 -5.95
N ALA A 147 -0.06 2.94 -6.94
CA ALA A 147 0.16 3.24 -8.37
C ALA A 147 -0.24 4.69 -8.77
N VAL A 148 -1.24 5.26 -8.11
CA VAL A 148 -1.75 6.62 -8.40
C VAL A 148 -0.80 7.73 -7.94
N ASN A 149 -0.24 7.59 -6.74
CA ASN A 149 0.53 8.67 -6.12
C ASN A 149 1.80 9.05 -6.88
N PRO A 150 2.61 8.14 -7.42
CA PRO A 150 3.76 8.49 -8.24
C PRO A 150 3.39 9.27 -9.49
N VAL A 151 2.29 8.91 -10.16
CA VAL A 151 1.83 9.54 -11.41
C VAL A 151 1.36 10.98 -11.16
N LEU A 152 0.60 11.20 -10.08
CA LEU A 152 0.02 12.51 -9.76
C LEU A 152 0.87 13.34 -8.80
N ARG A 153 2.12 12.97 -8.59
CA ARG A 153 3.01 13.62 -7.61
C ARG A 153 3.24 15.10 -7.90
N GLU A 154 3.46 15.44 -9.14
CA GLU A 154 3.67 16.83 -9.57
C GLU A 154 2.48 17.72 -9.22
N GLY A 155 1.26 17.28 -9.51
CA GLY A 155 0.03 17.99 -9.18
C GLY A 155 -0.27 18.09 -7.68
N ASN A 156 0.41 17.27 -6.85
CA ASN A 156 0.24 17.26 -5.39
C ASN A 156 1.30 18.09 -4.64
N SER A 157 2.32 18.60 -5.30
CA SER A 157 3.50 19.18 -4.65
C SER A 157 3.22 20.52 -3.97
N ASP A 158 2.23 21.29 -4.38
CA ASP A 158 1.93 22.62 -3.82
C ASP A 158 0.61 22.63 -3.02
N ARG A 159 0.61 21.90 -1.92
CA ARG A 159 -0.54 21.87 -1.00
C ARG A 159 -0.40 22.92 0.10
N ARG A 160 -0.51 24.18 -0.25
CA ARG A 160 -0.56 25.23 0.75
C ARG A 160 -1.97 25.38 1.29
N ALA A 161 -2.11 25.28 2.61
CA ALA A 161 -3.39 25.57 3.23
C ALA A 161 -3.80 27.02 2.94
N PRO A 162 -5.05 27.29 2.53
CA PRO A 162 -5.57 28.62 2.34
C PRO A 162 -5.35 29.51 3.57
N ARG A 163 -5.18 30.83 3.36
CA ARG A 163 -4.94 31.76 4.47
C ARG A 163 -6.02 31.68 5.56
N ALA A 164 -7.28 31.55 5.16
CA ALA A 164 -8.39 31.44 6.11
C ALA A 164 -8.25 30.23 7.02
N VAL A 165 -7.81 29.07 6.48
CA VAL A 165 -7.57 27.85 7.25
C VAL A 165 -6.39 28.03 8.21
N LYS A 166 -5.32 28.68 7.78
CA LYS A 166 -4.17 28.98 8.64
C LYS A 166 -4.55 29.91 9.79
N GLU A 167 -5.32 30.96 9.52
CA GLU A 167 -5.79 31.89 10.55
C GLU A 167 -6.75 31.22 11.54
N TYR A 168 -7.61 30.33 11.06
CA TYR A 168 -8.48 29.52 11.93
C TYR A 168 -7.65 28.61 12.84
N ALA A 169 -6.67 27.88 12.29
CA ALA A 169 -5.81 26.98 13.06
C ALA A 169 -4.99 27.71 14.13
N LYS A 170 -4.52 28.94 13.85
CA LYS A 170 -3.85 29.79 14.84
C LYS A 170 -4.76 30.19 16.00
N LYS A 171 -6.04 30.50 15.70
CA LYS A 171 -7.04 30.88 16.72
C LYS A 171 -7.59 29.68 17.49
N ASN A 172 -7.55 28.51 16.88
CA ASN A 172 -8.06 27.26 17.42
C ASN A 172 -6.95 26.18 17.35
N PRO A 173 -5.87 26.31 18.14
CA PRO A 173 -4.76 25.40 18.07
C PRO A 173 -5.20 23.99 18.47
N HIS A 174 -4.78 23.00 17.69
CA HIS A 174 -4.94 21.60 18.04
C HIS A 174 -4.02 21.25 19.21
N SER A 175 -4.54 20.56 20.22
CA SER A 175 -3.77 20.06 21.33
C SER A 175 -3.78 18.52 21.32
N MET A 176 -2.60 17.92 21.37
CA MET A 176 -2.40 16.48 21.58
C MET A 176 -2.27 16.11 23.05
N GLY A 177 -2.47 17.07 23.95
CA GLY A 177 -2.21 16.97 25.38
C GLY A 177 -0.80 17.42 25.76
N GLU A 178 -0.55 17.51 27.03
CA GLU A 178 0.74 17.93 27.59
C GLU A 178 1.65 16.72 27.75
N TRP A 179 2.91 16.87 27.32
CA TRP A 179 3.95 15.87 27.60
C TRP A 179 4.32 15.92 29.09
N LYS A 180 4.10 14.81 29.79
CA LYS A 180 4.43 14.70 31.20
C LYS A 180 5.89 14.26 31.40
N ALA A 181 6.59 14.88 32.34
CA ALA A 181 7.99 14.58 32.63
C ALA A 181 8.22 13.13 33.12
N ASP A 182 7.22 12.49 33.68
CA ASP A 182 7.24 11.10 34.15
C ASP A 182 6.79 10.09 33.09
N SER A 183 6.52 10.54 31.85
CA SER A 183 6.13 9.66 30.76
C SER A 183 7.25 8.63 30.48
N LYS A 184 6.86 7.36 30.45
CA LYS A 184 7.74 6.25 30.05
C LYS A 184 7.77 6.01 28.55
N THR A 185 6.95 6.75 27.79
CA THR A 185 6.89 6.64 26.33
C THR A 185 8.22 7.07 25.71
N HIS A 186 8.77 6.23 24.87
CA HIS A 186 10.01 6.51 24.14
C HIS A 186 10.04 5.77 22.80
N VAL A 187 10.91 6.19 21.92
CA VAL A 187 11.16 5.55 20.64
C VAL A 187 12.43 4.72 20.78
N ALA A 188 12.38 3.48 20.33
CA ALA A 188 13.56 2.62 20.24
C ALA A 188 14.00 2.49 18.78
N SER A 189 15.32 2.45 18.56
CA SER A 189 15.93 2.27 17.24
C SER A 189 17.10 1.30 17.32
N MET A 190 17.37 0.60 16.23
CA MET A 190 18.53 -0.27 16.12
C MET A 190 19.81 0.57 16.11
N SER A 191 20.86 0.08 16.78
CA SER A 191 22.18 0.72 16.81
C SER A 191 23.09 0.33 15.64
N GLY A 192 22.62 -0.51 14.73
CA GLY A 192 23.33 -0.97 13.55
C GLY A 192 22.73 -2.24 12.96
N GLY A 193 23.08 -2.52 11.70
CA GLY A 193 22.53 -3.64 10.96
C GLY A 193 21.15 -3.39 10.39
N ASP A 194 20.71 -2.14 10.43
CA ASP A 194 19.50 -1.61 9.83
C ASP A 194 19.79 -1.00 8.45
N TYR A 195 18.75 -0.56 7.74
CA TYR A 195 18.88 0.02 6.41
C TYR A 195 19.76 1.26 6.39
N PHE A 196 19.67 2.10 7.41
CA PHE A 196 20.46 3.33 7.49
C PHE A 196 21.96 3.03 7.67
N SER A 197 22.32 2.12 8.59
CA SER A 197 23.71 1.79 8.86
C SER A 197 24.40 1.00 7.74
N ASN A 198 23.62 0.30 6.90
CA ASN A 198 24.11 -0.54 5.80
C ASN A 198 23.97 0.12 4.43
N GLU A 199 23.44 1.34 4.36
CA GLU A 199 23.27 2.05 3.10
C GLU A 199 24.60 2.30 2.40
N LYS A 200 24.63 2.02 1.10
CA LYS A 200 25.74 2.32 0.21
C LYS A 200 25.21 3.01 -1.02
N SER A 201 25.75 4.17 -1.30
CA SER A 201 25.39 4.99 -2.44
C SER A 201 26.61 5.24 -3.32
N THR A 202 26.43 5.18 -4.61
CA THR A 202 27.48 5.51 -5.58
C THR A 202 26.93 6.23 -6.80
N LYS A 203 27.71 7.15 -7.34
CA LYS A 203 27.42 7.81 -8.61
C LYS A 203 28.05 7.01 -9.73
N ILE A 204 27.24 6.65 -10.74
CA ILE A 204 27.70 5.92 -11.93
C ILE A 204 28.58 6.84 -12.77
N THR A 205 29.79 6.41 -13.05
CA THR A 205 30.72 7.08 -13.95
C THR A 205 30.47 6.69 -15.42
N ASP A 206 31.05 7.42 -16.36
CA ASP A 206 30.97 7.06 -17.80
C ASP A 206 31.49 5.64 -18.08
N ALA A 207 32.50 5.20 -17.34
CA ALA A 207 33.06 3.85 -17.49
C ALA A 207 32.19 2.75 -16.88
N GLN A 208 31.28 3.11 -15.98
CA GLN A 208 30.35 2.17 -15.31
C GLN A 208 28.95 2.17 -15.94
N ALA A 209 28.66 3.13 -16.84
CA ALA A 209 27.40 3.17 -17.54
C ALA A 209 27.18 1.88 -18.35
N GLY A 210 25.99 1.33 -18.27
CA GLY A 210 25.67 0.05 -18.93
C GLY A 210 24.61 -0.73 -18.15
N ASP A 211 24.56 -2.03 -18.41
CA ASP A 211 23.57 -2.90 -17.77
C ASP A 211 24.15 -3.53 -16.50
N ALA A 212 23.49 -3.29 -15.37
CA ALA A 212 23.75 -3.97 -14.10
C ALA A 212 22.87 -5.21 -13.94
N VAL A 213 23.38 -6.20 -13.22
CA VAL A 213 22.67 -7.44 -12.87
C VAL A 213 22.53 -7.52 -11.36
N ILE A 214 21.36 -7.90 -10.86
CA ILE A 214 21.15 -8.19 -9.44
C ILE A 214 21.25 -9.70 -9.25
N GLN A 215 22.17 -10.15 -8.39
CA GLN A 215 22.43 -11.55 -8.12
C GLN A 215 22.38 -11.85 -6.63
N PHE A 216 21.86 -13.01 -6.29
CA PHE A 216 22.05 -13.63 -4.99
C PHE A 216 23.17 -14.66 -5.10
N VAL A 217 24.17 -14.54 -4.23
CA VAL A 217 25.27 -15.48 -4.11
C VAL A 217 25.12 -16.21 -2.78
N ALA A 218 24.84 -17.51 -2.83
CA ALA A 218 24.70 -18.35 -1.65
C ALA A 218 26.08 -18.63 -1.01
N GLU A 219 26.08 -19.15 0.23
CA GLU A 219 27.33 -19.46 0.98
C GLU A 219 28.20 -20.50 0.26
N ASP A 220 27.62 -21.42 -0.48
CA ASP A 220 28.31 -22.42 -1.30
C ASP A 220 28.83 -21.89 -2.65
N GLY A 221 28.63 -20.59 -2.91
CA GLY A 221 29.01 -19.94 -4.16
C GLY A 221 27.99 -20.06 -5.29
N THR A 222 26.85 -20.71 -5.06
CA THR A 222 25.79 -20.79 -6.06
C THR A 222 25.22 -19.40 -6.35
N VAL A 223 25.17 -19.03 -7.64
CA VAL A 223 24.68 -17.73 -8.09
C VAL A 223 23.26 -17.87 -8.66
N THR A 224 22.33 -17.10 -8.11
CA THR A 224 20.98 -16.96 -8.66
C THR A 224 20.78 -15.54 -9.17
N VAL A 225 20.45 -15.39 -10.45
CA VAL A 225 20.15 -14.10 -11.04
C VAL A 225 18.72 -13.69 -10.62
N MET A 226 18.62 -12.59 -9.85
CA MET A 226 17.35 -12.05 -9.37
C MET A 226 16.74 -11.07 -10.36
N LYS A 227 17.60 -10.30 -11.07
CA LYS A 227 17.22 -9.38 -12.14
C LYS A 227 18.33 -9.33 -13.17
N GLU A 228 18.02 -9.72 -14.39
CA GLU A 228 19.00 -9.88 -15.47
C GLU A 228 19.54 -8.55 -15.99
N LYS A 229 18.70 -7.49 -15.96
CA LYS A 229 19.07 -6.23 -16.57
C LYS A 229 18.48 -5.03 -15.82
N THR A 230 19.35 -4.08 -15.47
CA THR A 230 18.98 -2.74 -15.02
C THR A 230 19.91 -1.77 -15.72
N SER A 231 19.41 -1.04 -16.70
CA SER A 231 20.24 -0.06 -17.43
C SER A 231 20.53 1.15 -16.57
N LEU A 232 21.80 1.51 -16.47
CA LEU A 232 22.32 2.64 -15.70
C LEU A 232 23.03 3.62 -16.62
N GLN A 233 22.76 4.90 -16.44
CA GLN A 233 23.40 5.99 -17.19
C GLN A 233 24.48 6.64 -16.35
N ALA A 234 25.46 7.24 -17.03
CA ALA A 234 26.46 8.06 -16.37
C ALA A 234 25.79 9.23 -15.64
N GLY A 235 26.20 9.49 -14.41
CA GLY A 235 25.62 10.53 -13.56
C GLY A 235 24.46 10.06 -12.67
N GLU A 236 23.86 8.91 -12.93
CA GLU A 236 22.84 8.32 -12.03
C GLU A 236 23.45 7.95 -10.68
N VAL A 237 22.61 8.01 -9.64
CA VAL A 237 22.95 7.56 -8.30
C VAL A 237 22.26 6.22 -8.06
N VAL A 238 23.05 5.22 -7.64
CA VAL A 238 22.56 3.92 -7.25
C VAL A 238 22.74 3.74 -5.76
N ASP A 239 21.64 3.42 -5.07
CA ASP A 239 21.63 3.12 -3.65
C ASP A 239 21.31 1.64 -3.43
N ALA A 240 22.00 1.03 -2.47
CA ALA A 240 21.72 -0.31 -1.99
C ALA A 240 21.83 -0.36 -0.47
N THR A 241 20.93 -1.10 0.15
CA THR A 241 20.97 -1.32 1.59
C THR A 241 20.36 -2.67 1.94
N PHE A 242 20.59 -3.12 3.16
CA PHE A 242 19.97 -4.33 3.70
C PHE A 242 19.75 -4.21 5.20
N MET A 243 18.82 -4.99 5.72
CA MET A 243 18.61 -5.16 7.16
C MET A 243 19.00 -6.57 7.58
N SER A 244 19.79 -6.68 8.64
CA SER A 244 20.12 -7.98 9.24
C SER A 244 18.91 -8.52 10.01
N ALA A 245 18.29 -9.57 9.52
CA ALA A 245 17.16 -10.23 10.18
C ALA A 245 17.54 -10.72 11.59
N ALA A 246 18.74 -11.24 11.78
CA ALA A 246 19.21 -11.69 13.09
C ALA A 246 19.32 -10.53 14.11
N LYS A 247 19.89 -9.39 13.69
CA LYS A 247 19.96 -8.20 14.54
C LYS A 247 18.59 -7.60 14.82
N LEU A 248 17.71 -7.55 13.80
CA LEU A 248 16.35 -7.10 13.96
C LEU A 248 15.59 -7.95 14.99
N ARG A 249 15.65 -9.28 14.88
CA ARG A 249 14.98 -10.18 15.83
C ARG A 249 15.52 -10.02 17.26
N SER A 250 16.82 -9.86 17.42
CA SER A 250 17.44 -9.60 18.74
C SER A 250 16.98 -8.27 19.32
N PHE A 251 16.95 -7.21 18.51
CA PHE A 251 16.45 -5.90 18.88
C PHE A 251 14.97 -5.96 19.31
N LEU A 252 14.10 -6.58 18.51
CA LEU A 252 12.69 -6.73 18.84
C LEU A 252 12.50 -7.49 20.15
N ALA A 253 13.23 -8.60 20.37
CA ALA A 253 13.17 -9.35 21.62
C ALA A 253 13.59 -8.51 22.83
N GLU A 254 14.60 -7.66 22.69
CA GLU A 254 15.03 -6.73 23.73
C GLU A 254 13.94 -5.69 24.03
N GLN A 255 13.39 -5.06 23.01
CA GLN A 255 12.37 -4.01 23.17
C GLN A 255 11.06 -4.54 23.74
N ILE A 256 10.65 -5.75 23.37
CA ILE A 256 9.48 -6.42 23.97
C ILE A 256 9.70 -6.66 25.48
N ARG A 257 10.89 -7.13 25.87
CA ARG A 257 11.24 -7.30 27.30
C ARG A 257 11.27 -5.97 28.06
N ASP A 258 11.82 -4.92 27.45
CA ASP A 258 11.89 -3.58 28.02
C ASP A 258 10.49 -3.00 28.23
N ALA A 259 9.62 -3.10 27.23
CA ALA A 259 8.24 -2.66 27.32
C ALA A 259 7.49 -3.38 28.45
N LYS A 260 7.66 -4.70 28.58
CA LYS A 260 7.08 -5.49 29.69
C LYS A 260 7.60 -5.02 31.05
N ALA A 261 8.90 -4.83 31.19
CA ALA A 261 9.54 -4.39 32.44
C ALA A 261 9.07 -2.99 32.87
N LYS A 262 8.86 -2.09 31.90
CA LYS A 262 8.37 -0.72 32.14
C LYS A 262 6.86 -0.63 32.32
N GLY A 263 6.12 -1.69 31.95
CA GLY A 263 4.65 -1.69 31.97
C GLY A 263 4.05 -0.75 30.93
N VAL A 264 4.66 -0.64 29.75
CA VAL A 264 4.20 0.19 28.65
C VAL A 264 3.77 -0.67 27.47
N LEU A 265 2.94 -0.07 26.58
CA LEU A 265 2.51 -0.68 25.34
C LEU A 265 3.72 -0.82 24.39
N PHE A 266 3.95 -2.01 23.84
CA PHE A 266 4.84 -2.21 22.71
C PHE A 266 4.11 -1.85 21.42
N SER A 267 4.62 -0.88 20.68
CA SER A 267 3.98 -0.38 19.46
C SER A 267 4.95 -0.45 18.28
N LEU A 268 4.55 -1.15 17.21
CA LEU A 268 5.27 -1.23 15.95
C LEU A 268 4.41 -0.63 14.84
N HIS A 269 4.90 0.44 14.22
CA HIS A 269 4.24 1.11 13.10
C HIS A 269 5.13 1.04 11.87
N LEU A 270 4.68 0.30 10.86
CA LEU A 270 5.32 0.23 9.54
C LEU A 270 4.51 0.99 8.49
N LYS A 271 3.25 1.35 8.82
CA LYS A 271 2.36 2.08 7.92
C LYS A 271 2.88 3.49 7.67
N ALA A 272 3.09 3.80 6.39
CA ALA A 272 3.47 5.13 5.91
C ALA A 272 2.58 5.51 4.70
N THR A 273 2.89 6.61 4.03
CA THR A 273 2.20 7.01 2.79
C THR A 273 2.46 6.05 1.62
N MET A 274 3.51 5.25 1.71
CA MET A 274 3.83 4.16 0.78
C MET A 274 4.22 2.92 1.57
N MET A 275 3.71 1.75 1.18
CA MET A 275 4.20 0.48 1.67
C MET A 275 5.46 0.07 0.90
N LYS A 276 6.46 -0.45 1.61
CA LYS A 276 7.64 -1.08 1.02
C LYS A 276 7.43 -2.59 0.97
N VAL A 277 8.06 -3.26 0.01
CA VAL A 277 8.01 -4.73 -0.11
C VAL A 277 8.54 -5.41 1.16
N SER A 278 9.48 -4.76 1.86
CA SER A 278 10.06 -5.23 3.13
C SER A 278 9.13 -5.13 4.34
N ASP A 279 8.07 -4.30 4.31
CA ASP A 279 7.26 -4.03 5.49
C ASP A 279 6.54 -5.28 6.03
N PRO A 280 5.86 -6.12 5.22
CA PRO A 280 5.30 -7.38 5.70
C PRO A 280 6.34 -8.32 6.31
N VAL A 281 7.55 -8.39 5.73
CA VAL A 281 8.65 -9.23 6.23
C VAL A 281 9.14 -8.73 7.59
N LEU A 282 9.31 -7.42 7.76
CA LEU A 282 9.65 -6.81 9.05
C LEU A 282 8.58 -7.07 10.11
N PHE A 283 7.31 -6.93 9.70
CA PHE A 283 6.16 -7.25 10.54
C PHE A 283 6.16 -8.72 10.97
N GLY A 284 6.37 -9.65 10.04
CA GLY A 284 6.46 -11.08 10.31
C GLY A 284 7.58 -11.46 11.27
N HIS A 285 8.73 -10.76 11.22
CA HIS A 285 9.77 -10.91 12.23
C HIS A 285 9.28 -10.49 13.61
N ALA A 286 8.53 -9.40 13.73
CA ALA A 286 7.99 -8.97 15.02
C ALA A 286 6.96 -9.97 15.56
N VAL A 287 6.04 -10.46 14.72
CA VAL A 287 5.06 -11.51 15.07
C VAL A 287 5.77 -12.77 15.55
N SER A 288 6.79 -13.23 14.82
CA SER A 288 7.56 -14.43 15.16
C SER A 288 8.32 -14.30 16.49
N VAL A 289 8.85 -13.13 16.78
CA VAL A 289 9.58 -12.88 18.05
C VAL A 289 8.61 -12.74 19.21
N PHE A 290 7.48 -12.07 19.01
CA PHE A 290 6.47 -11.87 20.03
C PHE A 290 5.81 -13.19 20.45
N LEU A 291 5.55 -14.07 19.49
CA LEU A 291 4.93 -15.38 19.67
C LEU A 291 5.94 -16.54 19.62
N ALA A 292 7.20 -16.30 19.97
CA ALA A 292 8.27 -17.29 19.83
C ALA A 292 7.91 -18.63 20.47
N ASP A 293 7.37 -18.65 21.70
CA ASP A 293 7.00 -19.87 22.42
C ASP A 293 5.95 -20.70 21.62
N VAL A 294 5.03 -20.01 20.91
CA VAL A 294 4.00 -20.67 20.09
C VAL A 294 4.61 -21.28 18.83
N PHE A 295 5.47 -20.51 18.15
CA PHE A 295 6.17 -21.01 16.96
C PHE A 295 7.14 -22.12 17.26
N ASP A 296 7.82 -22.09 18.40
CA ASP A 296 8.72 -23.16 18.84
C ASP A 296 7.95 -24.45 19.13
N LYS A 297 6.80 -24.37 19.79
CA LYS A 297 5.98 -25.52 20.16
C LYS A 297 5.17 -26.09 18.99
N HIS A 298 4.54 -25.23 18.20
CA HIS A 298 3.56 -25.62 17.18
C HIS A 298 4.05 -25.37 15.74
N GLY A 299 5.29 -24.98 15.55
CA GLY A 299 5.85 -24.62 14.25
C GLY A 299 5.61 -25.61 13.11
N PRO A 300 5.78 -26.94 13.33
CA PRO A 300 5.48 -27.93 12.30
C PRO A 300 4.03 -27.89 11.83
N THR A 301 3.07 -27.82 12.77
CA THR A 301 1.64 -27.73 12.45
C THR A 301 1.31 -26.43 11.75
N LEU A 302 1.80 -25.29 12.26
CA LEU A 302 1.56 -23.96 11.66
C LEU A 302 2.10 -23.87 10.22
N ARG A 303 3.29 -24.40 9.96
CA ARG A 303 3.84 -24.48 8.59
C ARG A 303 2.99 -25.37 7.68
N LYS A 304 2.52 -26.52 8.19
CA LYS A 304 1.70 -27.45 7.41
C LYS A 304 0.38 -26.83 6.94
N ILE A 305 -0.23 -25.98 7.75
CA ILE A 305 -1.47 -25.24 7.37
C ILE A 305 -1.17 -23.91 6.66
N GLY A 306 0.10 -23.64 6.34
CA GLY A 306 0.50 -22.48 5.55
C GLY A 306 0.44 -21.14 6.31
N VAL A 307 0.55 -21.14 7.65
CA VAL A 307 0.65 -19.88 8.41
C VAL A 307 1.90 -19.13 8.00
N ASN A 308 1.72 -17.88 7.57
CA ASN A 308 2.80 -16.96 7.27
C ASN A 308 2.75 -15.78 8.27
N PRO A 309 3.77 -15.60 9.13
CA PRO A 309 3.81 -14.49 10.08
C PRO A 309 3.73 -13.10 9.42
N ASP A 310 4.15 -12.98 8.15
CA ASP A 310 4.13 -11.74 7.39
C ASP A 310 2.71 -11.22 7.13
N ASN A 311 1.71 -12.11 7.20
CA ASN A 311 0.29 -11.79 7.03
C ASN A 311 -0.41 -11.45 8.34
N GLY A 312 0.31 -11.54 9.47
CA GLY A 312 -0.19 -11.17 10.78
C GLY A 312 -0.94 -12.27 11.53
N ILE A 313 -1.52 -11.86 12.66
CA ILE A 313 -2.16 -12.79 13.61
C ILE A 313 -3.57 -13.19 13.15
N GLY A 314 -4.29 -12.31 12.43
CA GLY A 314 -5.63 -12.59 11.94
C GLY A 314 -5.67 -13.81 11.01
N GLU A 315 -4.81 -13.84 9.97
CA GLU A 315 -4.69 -15.01 9.09
C GLU A 315 -4.26 -16.28 9.85
N MET A 316 -3.36 -16.13 10.83
CA MET A 316 -2.96 -17.25 11.69
C MET A 316 -4.16 -17.83 12.45
N GLU A 317 -5.03 -16.99 13.03
CA GLU A 317 -6.22 -17.43 13.75
C GLU A 317 -7.24 -18.09 12.82
N GLU A 318 -7.45 -17.59 11.61
CA GLU A 318 -8.30 -18.16 10.59
C GLU A 318 -7.85 -19.57 10.21
N LYS A 319 -6.57 -19.74 9.88
CA LYS A 319 -6.00 -21.06 9.54
C LYS A 319 -6.04 -22.05 10.71
N ILE A 320 -5.78 -21.59 11.93
CA ILE A 320 -5.89 -22.43 13.14
C ILE A 320 -7.36 -22.90 13.35
N ALA A 321 -8.35 -22.09 12.98
CA ALA A 321 -9.76 -22.47 13.14
C ALA A 321 -10.15 -23.69 12.32
N GLU A 322 -9.45 -24.01 11.24
CA GLU A 322 -9.66 -25.18 10.38
C GLU A 322 -9.08 -26.49 10.94
N LEU A 323 -8.25 -26.41 11.99
CA LEU A 323 -7.64 -27.59 12.60
C LEU A 323 -8.65 -28.43 13.41
N PRO A 324 -8.35 -29.73 13.62
CA PRO A 324 -9.08 -30.56 14.56
C PRO A 324 -9.15 -29.91 15.96
N ALA A 325 -10.25 -30.05 16.66
CA ALA A 325 -10.54 -29.36 17.92
C ALA A 325 -9.40 -29.43 18.95
N ALA A 326 -8.81 -30.62 19.13
CA ALA A 326 -7.73 -30.79 20.12
C ALA A 326 -6.46 -29.98 19.78
N GLU A 327 -6.04 -29.99 18.51
CA GLU A 327 -4.88 -29.21 18.05
C GLU A 327 -5.16 -27.70 18.08
N ARG A 328 -6.34 -27.31 17.57
CA ARG A 328 -6.80 -25.93 17.59
C ARG A 328 -6.82 -25.35 19.00
N ASP A 329 -7.45 -26.06 19.94
CA ASP A 329 -7.66 -25.57 21.29
C ASP A 329 -6.33 -25.51 22.07
N ALA A 330 -5.37 -26.42 21.81
CA ALA A 330 -4.03 -26.37 22.36
C ALA A 330 -3.26 -25.13 21.86
N ILE A 331 -3.30 -24.84 20.55
CA ILE A 331 -2.62 -23.65 20.00
C ILE A 331 -3.26 -22.36 20.53
N LYS A 332 -4.60 -22.30 20.61
CA LYS A 332 -5.31 -21.12 21.16
C LYS A 332 -4.97 -20.88 22.64
N ALA A 333 -4.82 -21.94 23.42
CA ALA A 333 -4.39 -21.82 24.82
C ALA A 333 -2.97 -21.25 24.94
N ASP A 334 -2.04 -21.72 24.12
CA ASP A 334 -0.67 -21.23 24.11
C ASP A 334 -0.57 -19.80 23.54
N LEU A 335 -1.37 -19.42 22.54
CA LEU A 335 -1.50 -18.05 22.09
C LEU A 335 -1.96 -17.13 23.22
N LYS A 336 -3.01 -17.51 23.93
CA LYS A 336 -3.49 -16.75 25.09
C LYS A 336 -2.40 -16.59 26.15
N ALA A 337 -1.71 -17.67 26.50
CA ALA A 337 -0.60 -17.62 27.45
C ALA A 337 0.53 -16.71 26.98
N ALA A 338 0.86 -16.71 25.69
CA ALA A 338 1.86 -15.83 25.11
C ALA A 338 1.44 -14.34 25.25
N PHE A 339 0.20 -13.98 24.95
CA PHE A 339 -0.32 -12.62 25.14
C PHE A 339 -0.30 -12.16 26.61
N GLU A 340 -0.61 -13.04 27.55
CA GLU A 340 -0.56 -12.75 28.98
C GLU A 340 0.90 -12.56 29.47
N LYS A 341 1.82 -13.31 28.91
CA LYS A 341 3.26 -13.24 29.23
C LYS A 341 3.91 -11.96 28.70
N GLN A 342 3.52 -11.49 27.51
CA GLN A 342 4.12 -10.36 26.81
C GLN A 342 3.54 -9.00 27.26
N PRO A 343 4.12 -7.84 26.88
CA PRO A 343 3.48 -6.55 27.10
C PRO A 343 2.22 -6.42 26.24
N PRO A 344 1.28 -5.50 26.57
CA PRO A 344 0.29 -5.07 25.60
C PRO A 344 0.96 -4.63 24.31
N MET A 345 0.37 -4.99 23.15
CA MET A 345 0.98 -4.64 21.87
C MET A 345 -0.01 -4.01 20.91
N TYR A 346 0.53 -3.18 20.00
CA TYR A 346 -0.17 -2.63 18.85
C TYR A 346 0.77 -2.65 17.64
N MET A 347 0.34 -3.33 16.58
CA MET A 347 1.12 -3.44 15.34
C MET A 347 0.26 -3.02 14.15
N VAL A 348 0.78 -2.10 13.30
CA VAL A 348 0.12 -1.56 12.10
C VAL A 348 1.09 -1.54 10.92
#